data_8b096e7a27d3e442c236031fc596e05a
#
_entry.id   8b096e7a27d3e442c236031fc596e05a
#
_cell.length_a   1.000
_cell.length_b   1.000
_cell.length_c   1.000
_cell.angle_alpha   90.00
_cell.angle_beta   90.00
_cell.angle_gamma   90.00
#
_symmetry.space_group_name_H-M   'P 1'
#
loop_
_entity.id
_entity.type
_entity.pdbx_description
1 polymer ?
#
loop_
_entity_poly.entity_id
_entity_poly.type
_entity_poly.pdbx_seq_one_letter_code
_entity_poly.pdbx_strand_id
1 'polypeptide(L)'
;MDDSSDSRRAAKHRFKLFVSGMSVKSGRAIENLRKICDEYLTDDYEIEIIDISRDKEQTILHQIVAIPTLIKTHPIPLRMILGDLSDKEKVLRILNISK
;
A
#
# COMPACT_ATOMS: atom_id res chain seq x y z
N MET A 1 -5.87 -7.64 -28.06
CA MET A 1 -5.41 -7.76 -27.70
C MET A 1 -5.08 -8.27 -27.12
N ASP A 2 -5.12 -7.80 -26.90
CA ASP A 2 -4.63 -8.02 -26.33
C ASP A 2 -4.15 -8.60 -25.80
N ASP A 3 -3.91 -8.85 -25.99
CA ASP A 3 -3.27 -9.35 -25.45
C ASP A 3 -2.35 -9.32 -24.74
N SER A 4 -1.73 -8.96 -25.03
CA SER A 4 -0.73 -8.19 -24.27
C SER A 4 -1.09 -8.03 -22.82
N SER A 5 -2.33 -8.03 -22.50
CA SER A 5 -2.79 -7.93 -21.12
C SER A 5 -2.30 -9.10 -20.28
N ASP A 6 -1.97 -10.21 -20.89
CA ASP A 6 -1.50 -11.36 -20.13
C ASP A 6 -0.15 -11.11 -19.48
N SER A 7 0.75 -10.48 -20.23
CA SER A 7 2.08 -10.19 -19.67
C SER A 7 2.01 -9.05 -18.67
N ARG A 8 0.92 -8.32 -18.67
CA ARG A 8 0.74 -7.20 -17.73
C ARG A 8 -0.38 -7.45 -16.74
N ARG A 9 -0.60 -8.70 -16.46
CA ARG A 9 -1.58 -9.07 -15.46
C ARG A 9 -1.30 -8.38 -14.15
N ALA A 10 -2.35 -7.90 -13.48
CA ALA A 10 -2.19 -7.20 -12.23
C ALA A 10 -1.53 -8.08 -11.18
N ALA A 11 -0.72 -7.48 -10.33
CA ALA A 11 -0.08 -8.19 -9.24
C ALA A 11 -1.14 -8.72 -8.28
N LYS A 12 -0.82 -9.84 -7.64
CA LYS A 12 -1.73 -10.46 -6.69
C LYS A 12 -1.99 -9.58 -5.49
N HIS A 13 -0.95 -8.89 -5.02
CA HIS A 13 -1.05 -8.01 -3.86
C HIS A 13 -0.96 -6.57 -4.31
N ARG A 14 -1.97 -5.76 -3.98
CA ARG A 14 -2.00 -4.38 -4.44
C ARG A 14 -2.31 -3.45 -3.28
N PHE A 15 -1.52 -2.39 -3.19
CA PHE A 15 -1.59 -1.45 -2.08
C PHE A 15 -1.68 -0.02 -2.57
N LYS A 16 -2.37 0.81 -1.80
CA LYS A 16 -2.34 2.26 -1.97
C LYS A 16 -1.83 2.86 -0.67
N LEU A 17 -0.78 3.66 -0.75
CA LEU A 17 -0.21 4.29 0.42
C LEU A 17 -0.39 5.80 0.29
N PHE A 18 -1.20 6.36 1.17
CA PHE A 18 -1.49 7.79 1.16
C PHE A 18 -0.48 8.53 2.04
N VAL A 19 0.19 9.51 1.45
CA VAL A 19 1.28 10.21 2.10
C VAL A 19 1.11 11.72 1.97
N SER A 20 1.89 12.45 2.73
CA SER A 20 1.91 13.91 2.67
C SER A 20 3.32 14.34 2.27
N GLY A 21 3.53 14.49 0.96
CA GLY A 21 4.78 15.00 0.42
C GLY A 21 6.01 14.38 1.03
N MET A 22 6.86 15.23 1.57
CA MET A 22 8.17 14.82 2.08
C MET A 22 8.19 14.60 3.59
N SER A 23 7.05 14.38 4.21
CA SER A 23 7.04 14.21 5.66
C SER A 23 7.86 12.98 6.06
N VAL A 24 8.50 13.07 7.23
CA VAL A 24 9.35 11.99 7.71
C VAL A 24 8.56 10.70 7.90
N LYS A 25 7.36 10.82 8.47
CA LYS A 25 6.53 9.64 8.71
C LYS A 25 6.11 8.97 7.39
N SER A 26 5.81 9.78 6.38
CA SER A 26 5.45 9.23 5.07
C SER A 26 6.63 8.48 4.46
N GLY A 27 7.83 9.04 4.58
CA GLY A 27 9.02 8.36 4.08
C GLY A 27 9.27 7.04 4.77
N ARG A 28 9.05 7.00 6.08
CA ARG A 28 9.20 5.76 6.85
C ARG A 28 8.16 4.72 6.41
N ALA A 29 6.94 5.15 6.16
CA ALA A 29 5.89 4.24 5.73
C ALA A 29 6.24 3.61 4.39
N ILE A 30 6.74 4.41 3.45
CA ILE A 30 7.14 3.92 2.14
C ILE A 30 8.23 2.87 2.30
N GLU A 31 9.26 3.20 3.08
CA GLU A 31 10.39 2.31 3.27
C GLU A 31 9.98 1.01 3.95
N ASN A 32 9.20 1.13 5.01
CA ASN A 32 8.76 -0.04 5.76
C ASN A 32 7.88 -0.95 4.91
N LEU A 33 6.98 -0.36 4.11
CA LEU A 33 6.12 -1.16 3.27
C LEU A 33 6.93 -1.92 2.21
N ARG A 34 7.89 -1.26 1.58
CA ARG A 34 8.72 -1.91 0.58
C ARG A 34 9.50 -3.07 1.16
N LYS A 35 10.03 -2.89 2.37
CA LYS A 35 10.76 -3.98 3.03
C LYS A 35 9.87 -5.18 3.30
N ILE A 36 8.66 -4.94 3.76
CA ILE A 36 7.73 -6.03 4.04
C ILE A 36 7.35 -6.74 2.75
N CYS A 37 7.03 -5.98 1.72
CA CYS A 37 6.65 -6.58 0.45
C CYS A 37 7.79 -7.39 -0.16
N ASP A 38 8.99 -6.85 -0.13
CA ASP A 38 10.14 -7.58 -0.69
C ASP A 38 10.41 -8.85 0.08
N GLU A 39 10.23 -8.82 1.39
CA GLU A 39 10.54 -9.97 2.23
C GLU A 39 9.48 -11.06 2.14
N TYR A 40 8.22 -10.68 2.04
CA TYR A 40 7.12 -11.64 2.17
C TYR A 40 6.31 -11.88 0.91
N LEU A 41 6.35 -10.99 -0.06
CA LEU A 41 5.48 -11.10 -1.23
C LEU A 41 6.24 -11.39 -2.54
N THR A 42 7.54 -11.46 -2.49
CA THR A 42 8.41 -11.94 -3.58
C THR A 42 8.05 -11.37 -4.96
N ASP A 43 8.08 -10.07 -5.13
CA ASP A 43 7.87 -9.41 -6.43
C ASP A 43 6.44 -9.48 -6.97
N ASP A 44 5.53 -10.13 -6.28
CA ASP A 44 4.16 -10.19 -6.75
C ASP A 44 3.30 -9.17 -6.02
N TYR A 45 3.73 -7.91 -6.09
CA TYR A 45 3.01 -6.84 -5.42
C TYR A 45 3.14 -5.55 -6.22
N GLU A 46 2.21 -4.66 -5.95
CA GLU A 46 2.17 -3.34 -6.59
C GLU A 46 1.82 -2.32 -5.52
N ILE A 47 2.60 -1.24 -5.45
CA ILE A 47 2.37 -0.17 -4.48
C ILE A 47 2.14 1.11 -5.24
N GLU A 48 0.99 1.73 -5.03
CA GLU A 48 0.69 3.06 -5.56
C GLU A 48 0.86 4.07 -4.44
N ILE A 49 1.78 5.01 -4.61
CA ILE A 49 2.01 6.07 -3.63
C ILE A 49 1.17 7.29 -4.02
N ILE A 50 0.28 7.69 -3.14
CA ILE A 50 -0.66 8.77 -3.43
C ILE A 50 -0.41 9.94 -2.48
N ASP A 51 -0.02 11.08 -3.05
CA ASP A 51 0.17 12.31 -2.29
C ASP A 51 -1.19 12.99 -2.14
N ILE A 52 -1.64 13.16 -0.91
CA ILE A 52 -2.99 13.68 -0.65
C ILE A 52 -3.19 15.09 -1.20
N SER A 53 -2.10 15.86 -1.39
CA SER A 53 -2.23 17.20 -1.93
C SER A 53 -2.37 17.19 -3.44
N ARG A 54 -2.00 16.10 -4.09
CA ARG A 54 -2.04 16.00 -5.55
C ARG A 54 -3.24 15.21 -6.06
N ASP A 55 -3.73 14.26 -5.27
CA ASP A 55 -4.84 13.43 -5.68
C ASP A 55 -5.94 13.51 -4.63
N LYS A 56 -6.67 14.60 -4.66
CA LYS A 56 -7.74 14.80 -3.70
C LYS A 56 -8.91 13.87 -3.94
N GLU A 57 -9.10 13.46 -5.17
CA GLU A 57 -10.19 12.57 -5.53
C GLU A 57 -10.09 11.24 -4.79
N GLN A 58 -8.93 10.60 -4.87
CA GLN A 58 -8.73 9.33 -4.18
C GLN A 58 -8.73 9.50 -2.66
N THR A 59 -8.20 10.62 -2.19
CA THR A 59 -8.17 10.92 -0.77
C THR A 59 -9.58 10.97 -0.20
N ILE A 60 -10.50 11.61 -0.93
CA ILE A 60 -11.90 11.71 -0.51
C ILE A 60 -12.60 10.37 -0.68
N LEU A 61 -12.37 9.72 -1.81
CA LEU A 61 -13.01 8.44 -2.11
C LEU A 61 -12.75 7.41 -1.02
N HIS A 62 -11.52 7.36 -0.54
CA HIS A 62 -11.13 6.37 0.48
C HIS A 62 -11.27 6.92 1.90
N GLN A 63 -11.82 8.13 2.05
CA GLN A 63 -12.09 8.74 3.35
C GLN A 63 -10.84 8.77 4.24
N ILE A 64 -9.74 9.23 3.67
CA ILE A 64 -8.47 9.28 4.39
C ILE A 64 -8.51 10.38 5.44
N VAL A 65 -8.30 10.02 6.70
CA VAL A 65 -8.36 10.98 7.82
C VAL A 65 -7.04 11.09 8.57
N ALA A 66 -6.06 10.28 8.21
CA ALA A 66 -4.76 10.29 8.86
C ALA A 66 -3.68 10.00 7.83
N ILE A 67 -2.47 10.51 8.06
CA ILE A 67 -1.35 10.32 7.13
C ILE A 67 -0.14 9.89 7.94
N PRO A 68 0.56 8.85 7.51
CA PRO A 68 0.28 8.01 6.36
C PRO A 68 -0.81 6.97 6.64
N THR A 69 -1.49 6.55 5.59
CA THR A 69 -2.49 5.50 5.67
C THR A 69 -2.25 4.51 4.54
N LEU A 70 -2.21 3.24 4.89
CA LEU A 70 -2.05 2.16 3.92
C LEU A 70 -3.39 1.47 3.71
N ILE A 71 -3.72 1.23 2.44
CA ILE A 71 -4.89 0.43 2.10
C ILE A 71 -4.44 -0.74 1.24
N LYS A 72 -4.77 -1.95 1.68
CA LYS A 72 -4.62 -3.12 0.84
C LYS A 72 -5.91 -3.30 0.05
N THR A 73 -5.84 -3.17 -1.26
CA THR A 73 -7.01 -3.32 -2.12
C THR A 73 -7.14 -4.74 -2.65
N HIS A 74 -6.04 -5.45 -2.80
CA HIS A 74 -6.05 -6.82 -3.31
C HIS A 74 -5.00 -7.62 -2.57
N PRO A 75 -5.25 -8.88 -2.27
CA PRO A 75 -6.53 -9.56 -2.41
C PRO A 75 -7.54 -9.05 -1.39
N ILE A 76 -8.79 -9.28 -1.64
CA ILE A 76 -9.82 -8.96 -0.65
C ILE A 76 -9.66 -9.90 0.54
N PRO A 77 -10.07 -9.49 1.73
CA PRO A 77 -10.81 -8.26 2.05
C PRO A 77 -9.91 -7.04 2.10
N LEU A 78 -10.50 -5.89 1.84
CA LEU A 78 -9.81 -4.61 1.98
C LEU A 78 -9.38 -4.42 3.43
N ARG A 79 -8.16 -3.91 3.61
CA ARG A 79 -7.62 -3.62 4.94
C ARG A 79 -6.99 -2.24 4.96
N MET A 80 -7.05 -1.58 6.10
CA MET A 80 -6.51 -0.25 6.27
C MET A 80 -5.62 -0.20 7.52
N ILE A 81 -4.46 0.41 7.40
CA ILE A 81 -3.55 0.59 8.52
C ILE A 81 -3.11 2.04 8.58
N LEU A 82 -3.24 2.64 9.75
CA LEU A 82 -2.81 4.01 9.98
C LEU A 82 -1.39 4.00 10.57
N GLY A 83 -0.58 4.98 10.15
CA GLY A 83 0.75 5.15 10.73
C GLY A 83 1.87 4.76 9.80
N ASP A 84 3.08 4.76 10.33
CA ASP A 84 4.29 4.59 9.52
C ASP A 84 4.70 3.14 9.27
N LEU A 85 3.89 2.19 9.69
CA LEU A 85 4.10 0.76 9.44
C LEU A 85 5.35 0.22 10.15
N SER A 86 5.73 0.83 11.26
CA SER A 86 6.93 0.41 11.98
C SER A 86 6.74 -0.86 12.79
N ASP A 87 5.51 -1.19 13.14
CA ASP A 87 5.22 -2.44 13.86
C ASP A 87 4.98 -3.56 12.85
N LYS A 88 6.07 -4.20 12.45
CA LYS A 88 6.03 -5.19 11.38
C LYS A 88 5.06 -6.33 11.66
N GLU A 89 5.05 -6.85 12.87
CA GLU A 89 4.19 -7.97 13.20
C GLU A 89 2.71 -7.59 13.13
N LYS A 90 2.38 -6.39 13.58
CA LYS A 90 1.03 -5.90 13.47
C LYS A 90 0.61 -5.75 12.01
N VAL A 91 1.51 -5.22 11.18
CA VAL A 91 1.23 -5.05 9.76
C VAL A 91 0.96 -6.39 9.10
N LEU A 92 1.82 -7.38 9.35
CA LEU A 92 1.65 -8.70 8.77
C LEU A 92 0.32 -9.33 9.18
N ARG A 93 -0.04 -9.16 10.45
CA ARG A 93 -1.28 -9.72 10.96
C ARG A 93 -2.50 -9.07 10.31
N ILE A 94 -2.51 -7.74 10.22
CA ILE A 94 -3.64 -7.03 9.64
C ILE A 94 -3.78 -7.33 8.15
N LEU A 95 -2.66 -7.40 7.44
CA LEU A 95 -2.66 -7.68 6.01
C LEU A 95 -2.85 -9.17 5.71
N ASN A 96 -2.85 -9.99 6.75
CA ASN A 96 -2.99 -11.44 6.62
C ASN A 96 -1.89 -12.03 5.74
N ILE A 97 -0.67 -11.58 6.00
CA ILE A 97 0.52 -12.08 5.32
C ILE A 97 1.28 -12.95 6.28
N SER A 98 1.66 -14.14 5.82
CA SER A 98 2.46 -15.03 6.64
C SER A 98 3.68 -15.48 5.85
N LYS A 99 4.68 -15.91 6.61
CA LYS A 99 5.88 -16.42 5.98
C LYS A 99 5.63 -17.70 5.21
#